data_a4de0eb6ea5cc1a7c0ff805aebb6968b
#
_entry.id   a4de0eb6ea5cc1a7c0ff805aebb6968b
#
_cell.length_a   1.000
_cell.length_b   1.000
_cell.length_c   1.000
_cell.angle_alpha   90.00
_cell.angle_beta   90.00
_cell.angle_gamma   90.00
#
_symmetry.space_group_name_H-M   'P 1'
#
loop_
_entity.id
_entity.type
_entity.pdbx_description
1 polymer ?
#
loop_
_entity_poly.entity_id
_entity_poly.type
_entity_poly.pdbx_seq_one_letter_code
_entity_poly.pdbx_strand_id
1 'polypeptide(L)'
;MSVRASFATAWRSLWRGKTLWVLLAAVVAVQFMFPGLVRSDGTAAGLLEMHVRMVFGAVAAIAYVSSLALSCGSFSRDREDNLLHLSLVRPASAFSIAAGRWLAIVALMAIVFVFNAFLLNVKLLASQYAPGDCRTHHAPSLPPVEVSAARMMDEFLKSDKTPEAVKKAPRAAVLALLASKENERYEVVAPGKTVSLPFSVSAREPVEVRVRFSTLYNIKESLSGEFRYRGCAGTVSNSTQAVLSVPLSRVASADLRFGEMPSIDPKNLELTFRNDGNTDVMFRPRRDVELLTPGDSFVANSARATAETIALAGLLAAFGLFLSAALSRPVALFVAAVLLAASLMAPDAVSQFPDEFNATFGERAGLAVSRIVTRFTSAFSEMSPVSNLASGRAISMAEVAKTAFSDLVVLPAAFLALAAFVLRRKA
;
A
#
# COMPACT_ATOMS: atom_id res chain seq x y z
N MET A 1 -29.73 -25.38 4.09
CA MET A 1 -29.67 -24.05 4.75
C MET A 1 -29.18 -23.04 3.71
N SER A 2 -29.89 -21.93 3.49
CA SER A 2 -29.45 -20.91 2.54
C SER A 2 -28.32 -20.07 3.15
N VAL A 3 -27.52 -19.38 2.30
CA VAL A 3 -26.49 -18.43 2.74
C VAL A 3 -27.09 -17.39 3.72
N ARG A 4 -28.32 -16.93 3.46
CA ARG A 4 -29.04 -15.99 4.35
C ARG A 4 -29.25 -16.54 5.75
N ALA A 5 -29.64 -17.80 5.89
CA ALA A 5 -29.88 -18.42 7.21
C ALA A 5 -28.56 -18.60 7.97
N SER A 6 -27.47 -18.99 7.28
CA SER A 6 -26.15 -19.09 7.87
C SER A 6 -25.61 -17.71 8.31
N PHE A 7 -25.80 -16.69 7.46
CA PHE A 7 -25.49 -15.30 7.84
C PHE A 7 -26.24 -14.86 9.08
N ALA A 8 -27.57 -15.04 9.11
CA ALA A 8 -28.40 -14.60 10.25
C ALA A 8 -28.01 -15.28 11.57
N THR A 9 -27.65 -16.56 11.53
CA THR A 9 -27.19 -17.28 12.72
C THR A 9 -25.83 -16.77 13.20
N ALA A 10 -24.87 -16.60 12.31
CA ALA A 10 -23.55 -16.06 12.62
C ALA A 10 -23.65 -14.62 13.11
N TRP A 11 -24.44 -13.80 12.47
CA TRP A 11 -24.67 -12.40 12.87
C TRP A 11 -25.25 -12.29 14.28
N ARG A 12 -26.28 -13.09 14.59
CA ARG A 12 -26.87 -13.14 15.93
C ARG A 12 -25.86 -13.56 17.00
N SER A 13 -24.96 -14.49 16.67
CA SER A 13 -23.89 -14.93 17.57
C SER A 13 -22.91 -13.80 17.86
N LEU A 14 -22.46 -13.06 16.82
CA LEU A 14 -21.57 -11.90 16.96
C LEU A 14 -22.20 -10.76 17.77
N TRP A 15 -23.50 -10.51 17.55
CA TRP A 15 -24.25 -9.51 18.28
C TRP A 15 -24.43 -9.86 19.76
N ARG A 16 -24.87 -11.09 20.06
CA ARG A 16 -25.06 -11.58 21.42
C ARG A 16 -23.73 -11.67 22.18
N GLY A 17 -22.64 -12.00 21.49
CA GLY A 17 -21.29 -12.06 22.05
C GLY A 17 -20.70 -10.69 22.39
N LYS A 18 -21.45 -9.60 22.20
CA LYS A 18 -21.00 -8.21 22.42
C LYS A 18 -19.74 -7.79 21.61
N THR A 19 -19.29 -8.63 20.68
CA THR A 19 -18.07 -8.39 19.90
C THR A 19 -18.11 -7.07 19.16
N LEU A 20 -19.26 -6.73 18.55
CA LEU A 20 -19.44 -5.43 17.89
C LEU A 20 -19.22 -4.26 18.85
N TRP A 21 -19.82 -4.31 20.02
CA TRP A 21 -19.74 -3.23 21.01
C TRP A 21 -18.32 -3.05 21.54
N VAL A 22 -17.60 -4.16 21.76
CA VAL A 22 -16.20 -4.12 22.19
C VAL A 22 -15.33 -3.49 21.11
N LEU A 23 -15.54 -3.83 19.84
CA LEU A 23 -14.79 -3.23 18.72
C LEU A 23 -15.12 -1.75 18.54
N LEU A 24 -16.39 -1.36 18.63
CA LEU A 24 -16.78 0.05 18.55
C LEU A 24 -16.20 0.86 19.72
N ALA A 25 -16.22 0.30 20.94
CA ALA A 25 -15.58 0.93 22.09
C ALA A 25 -14.06 1.08 21.90
N ALA A 26 -13.40 0.07 21.33
CA ALA A 26 -11.97 0.14 20.99
C ALA A 26 -11.68 1.24 19.96
N VAL A 27 -12.53 1.38 18.92
CA VAL A 27 -12.42 2.49 17.93
C VAL A 27 -12.50 3.84 18.64
N VAL A 28 -13.50 4.02 19.52
CA VAL A 28 -13.66 5.28 20.28
C VAL A 28 -12.43 5.53 21.15
N ALA A 29 -11.96 4.52 21.88
CA ALA A 29 -10.78 4.64 22.73
C ALA A 29 -9.55 5.07 21.91
N VAL A 30 -9.28 4.42 20.77
CA VAL A 30 -8.17 4.77 19.90
C VAL A 30 -8.30 6.21 19.37
N GLN A 31 -9.50 6.61 18.93
CA GLN A 31 -9.75 7.96 18.39
C GLN A 31 -9.47 9.08 19.42
N PHE A 32 -9.71 8.83 20.70
CA PHE A 32 -9.54 9.85 21.74
C PHE A 32 -8.21 9.75 22.49
N MET A 33 -7.63 8.55 22.67
CA MET A 33 -6.39 8.37 23.43
C MET A 33 -5.12 8.64 22.60
N PHE A 34 -5.08 8.18 21.34
CA PHE A 34 -3.85 8.27 20.54
C PHE A 34 -3.36 9.68 20.25
N PRO A 35 -4.23 10.67 19.95
CA PRO A 35 -3.75 12.03 19.65
C PRO A 35 -3.02 12.68 20.82
N GLY A 36 -3.34 12.29 22.05
CA GLY A 36 -2.65 12.80 23.27
C GLY A 36 -1.27 12.19 23.51
N LEU A 37 -0.96 11.07 22.87
CA LEU A 37 0.29 10.33 23.09
C LEU A 37 1.41 10.70 22.11
N VAL A 38 1.08 11.37 21.02
CA VAL A 38 2.02 11.60 19.91
C VAL A 38 2.29 13.09 19.75
N ARG A 39 3.57 13.47 19.73
CA ARG A 39 4.01 14.84 19.41
C ARG A 39 4.24 14.93 17.91
N SER A 40 3.67 15.96 17.28
CA SER A 40 3.92 16.28 15.88
C SER A 40 5.10 17.23 15.72
N ASP A 41 5.53 17.41 14.49
CA ASP A 41 6.53 18.41 14.07
C ASP A 41 6.05 19.86 14.15
N GLY A 42 4.81 20.09 14.60
CA GLY A 42 4.19 21.42 14.73
C GLY A 42 3.55 21.93 13.43
N THR A 43 3.66 21.20 12.31
CA THR A 43 2.99 21.59 11.08
C THR A 43 1.57 20.99 11.01
N ALA A 44 0.62 21.72 10.40
CA ALA A 44 -0.75 21.24 10.23
C ALA A 44 -0.82 19.94 9.40
N ALA A 45 -0.01 19.85 8.34
CA ALA A 45 0.08 18.69 7.49
C ALA A 45 0.66 17.47 8.21
N GLY A 46 1.75 17.66 8.97
CA GLY A 46 2.37 16.58 9.75
C GLY A 46 1.47 16.10 10.88
N LEU A 47 0.71 17.00 11.54
CA LEU A 47 -0.32 16.64 12.50
C LEU A 47 -1.41 15.76 11.87
N LEU A 48 -1.90 16.14 10.69
CA LEU A 48 -2.92 15.40 9.96
C LEU A 48 -2.40 14.02 9.55
N GLU A 49 -1.23 13.97 8.90
CA GLU A 49 -0.62 12.71 8.45
C GLU A 49 -0.41 11.75 9.61
N MET A 50 0.18 12.24 10.70
CA MET A 50 0.44 11.45 11.88
C MET A 50 -0.85 10.96 12.53
N HIS A 51 -1.86 11.83 12.68
CA HIS A 51 -3.15 11.47 13.25
C HIS A 51 -3.84 10.38 12.42
N VAL A 52 -3.91 10.55 11.10
CA VAL A 52 -4.52 9.56 10.20
C VAL A 52 -3.74 8.26 10.26
N ARG A 53 -2.42 8.28 10.15
CA ARG A 53 -1.57 7.09 10.15
C ARG A 53 -1.70 6.30 11.45
N MET A 54 -1.64 6.97 12.61
CA MET A 54 -1.73 6.32 13.92
C MET A 54 -3.14 5.84 14.23
N VAL A 55 -4.14 6.70 14.09
CA VAL A 55 -5.51 6.34 14.48
C VAL A 55 -6.12 5.33 13.50
N PHE A 56 -6.09 5.63 12.21
CA PHE A 56 -6.66 4.72 11.22
C PHE A 56 -5.87 3.41 11.15
N GLY A 57 -4.53 3.48 11.24
CA GLY A 57 -3.65 2.31 11.28
C GLY A 57 -3.88 1.42 12.49
N ALA A 58 -4.00 1.99 13.70
CA ALA A 58 -4.29 1.22 14.90
C ALA A 58 -5.65 0.54 14.84
N VAL A 59 -6.69 1.24 14.37
CA VAL A 59 -8.01 0.64 14.18
C VAL A 59 -7.97 -0.47 13.13
N ALA A 60 -7.27 -0.25 12.01
CA ALA A 60 -7.08 -1.27 10.98
C ALA A 60 -6.39 -2.52 11.54
N ALA A 61 -5.32 -2.36 12.32
CA ALA A 61 -4.62 -3.48 12.96
C ALA A 61 -5.54 -4.26 13.90
N ILE A 62 -6.28 -3.57 14.78
CA ILE A 62 -7.25 -4.20 15.70
C ILE A 62 -8.32 -4.95 14.90
N ALA A 63 -8.87 -4.35 13.86
CA ALA A 63 -9.91 -4.96 13.03
C ALA A 63 -9.40 -6.19 12.26
N TYR A 64 -8.19 -6.15 11.70
CA TYR A 64 -7.59 -7.27 10.98
C TYR A 64 -7.30 -8.46 11.90
N VAL A 65 -6.70 -8.20 13.07
CA VAL A 65 -6.48 -9.23 14.10
C VAL A 65 -7.80 -9.82 14.56
N SER A 66 -8.82 -8.98 14.79
CA SER A 66 -10.15 -9.42 15.21
C SER A 66 -10.86 -10.23 14.12
N SER A 67 -10.79 -9.81 12.86
CA SER A 67 -11.33 -10.53 11.72
C SER A 67 -10.74 -11.95 11.62
N LEU A 68 -9.42 -12.05 11.76
CA LEU A 68 -8.68 -13.30 11.73
C LEU A 68 -9.02 -14.19 12.93
N ALA A 69 -9.06 -13.63 14.15
CA ALA A 69 -9.37 -14.38 15.36
C ALA A 69 -10.82 -14.92 15.36
N LEU A 70 -11.79 -14.10 14.91
CA LEU A 70 -13.19 -14.52 14.80
C LEU A 70 -13.38 -15.62 13.77
N SER A 71 -12.71 -15.50 12.63
CA SER A 71 -12.80 -16.49 11.57
C SER A 71 -12.10 -17.80 11.92
N CYS A 72 -10.90 -17.76 12.52
CA CYS A 72 -10.19 -18.94 13.00
C CYS A 72 -10.96 -19.69 14.10
N GLY A 73 -11.76 -19.00 14.91
CA GLY A 73 -12.60 -19.63 15.93
C GLY A 73 -13.94 -20.19 15.44
N SER A 74 -14.34 -19.90 14.20
CA SER A 74 -15.71 -20.11 13.74
C SER A 74 -16.11 -21.59 13.60
N PHE A 75 -15.35 -22.42 12.86
CA PHE A 75 -15.63 -23.83 12.67
C PHE A 75 -15.02 -24.71 13.76
N SER A 76 -13.88 -24.33 14.31
CA SER A 76 -13.23 -25.09 15.36
C SER A 76 -14.05 -25.14 16.65
N ARG A 77 -14.73 -24.04 17.01
CA ARG A 77 -15.67 -24.04 18.16
C ARG A 77 -16.83 -24.99 17.93
N ASP A 78 -17.46 -24.96 16.73
CA ASP A 78 -18.57 -25.87 16.42
C ASP A 78 -18.14 -27.34 16.41
N ARG A 79 -16.87 -27.60 16.13
CA ARG A 79 -16.31 -28.96 16.18
C ARG A 79 -16.09 -29.39 17.63
N GLU A 80 -15.54 -28.53 18.48
CA GLU A 80 -15.35 -28.76 19.92
C GLU A 80 -16.68 -29.01 20.62
N ASP A 81 -17.72 -28.27 20.22
CA ASP A 81 -19.09 -28.41 20.76
C ASP A 81 -19.92 -29.52 20.10
N ASN A 82 -19.34 -30.34 19.17
CA ASN A 82 -20.02 -31.35 18.35
C ASN A 82 -21.23 -30.85 17.55
N LEU A 83 -21.33 -29.54 17.32
CA LEU A 83 -22.42 -28.90 16.58
C LEU A 83 -22.21 -28.96 15.06
N LEU A 84 -20.98 -29.26 14.61
CA LEU A 84 -20.65 -29.30 13.19
C LEU A 84 -21.43 -30.38 12.46
N HIS A 85 -21.57 -31.60 13.03
CA HIS A 85 -22.33 -32.68 12.46
C HIS A 85 -23.81 -32.33 12.28
N LEU A 86 -24.41 -31.68 13.29
CA LEU A 86 -25.81 -31.22 13.22
C LEU A 86 -26.03 -30.17 12.11
N SER A 87 -25.05 -29.34 11.83
CA SER A 87 -25.13 -28.34 10.76
C SER A 87 -24.97 -28.95 9.37
N LEU A 88 -24.22 -30.04 9.22
CA LEU A 88 -23.93 -30.70 7.96
C LEU A 88 -25.00 -31.80 7.57
N VAL A 89 -25.69 -32.38 8.55
CA VAL A 89 -26.83 -33.28 8.31
C VAL A 89 -28.03 -32.57 7.66
N ARG A 90 -28.16 -31.25 7.86
CA ARG A 90 -29.20 -30.49 7.15
C ARG A 90 -28.85 -30.37 5.66
N PRO A 91 -29.85 -30.24 4.76
CA PRO A 91 -29.61 -30.10 3.33
C PRO A 91 -29.03 -28.69 3.01
N ALA A 92 -27.78 -28.47 3.41
CA ALA A 92 -27.06 -27.25 3.20
C ALA A 92 -25.70 -27.57 2.56
N SER A 93 -25.31 -26.82 1.55
CA SER A 93 -23.96 -26.98 1.04
C SER A 93 -22.95 -26.41 2.05
N ALA A 94 -21.83 -27.09 2.28
CA ALA A 94 -20.76 -26.60 3.16
C ALA A 94 -20.27 -25.21 2.72
N PHE A 95 -20.28 -24.94 1.42
CA PHE A 95 -19.96 -23.62 0.87
C PHE A 95 -20.95 -22.53 1.33
N SER A 96 -22.26 -22.82 1.35
CA SER A 96 -23.26 -21.83 1.79
C SER A 96 -23.13 -21.49 3.29
N ILE A 97 -22.69 -22.47 4.10
CA ILE A 97 -22.42 -22.26 5.51
C ILE A 97 -21.19 -21.35 5.68
N ALA A 98 -20.09 -21.67 4.99
CA ALA A 98 -18.87 -20.89 5.02
C ALA A 98 -19.08 -19.46 4.51
N ALA A 99 -19.76 -19.30 3.37
CA ALA A 99 -20.06 -18.00 2.78
C ALA A 99 -20.94 -17.12 3.70
N GLY A 100 -21.95 -17.73 4.36
CA GLY A 100 -22.80 -17.00 5.30
C GLY A 100 -22.02 -16.48 6.52
N ARG A 101 -21.11 -17.28 7.07
CA ARG A 101 -20.24 -16.85 8.17
C ARG A 101 -19.25 -15.78 7.75
N TRP A 102 -18.65 -15.94 6.57
CA TRP A 102 -17.78 -14.95 5.98
C TRP A 102 -18.47 -13.60 5.84
N LEU A 103 -19.67 -13.59 5.24
CA LEU A 103 -20.45 -12.35 5.08
C LEU A 103 -20.78 -11.69 6.43
N ALA A 104 -21.04 -12.46 7.50
CA ALA A 104 -21.30 -11.90 8.81
C ALA A 104 -20.08 -11.20 9.41
N ILE A 105 -18.88 -11.76 9.20
CA ILE A 105 -17.63 -11.14 9.67
C ILE A 105 -17.32 -9.90 8.81
N VAL A 106 -17.48 -9.96 7.49
CA VAL A 106 -17.27 -8.81 6.60
C VAL A 106 -18.23 -7.66 6.97
N ALA A 107 -19.51 -7.96 7.21
CA ALA A 107 -20.48 -6.96 7.64
C ALA A 107 -20.10 -6.31 8.98
N LEU A 108 -19.60 -7.10 9.94
CA LEU A 108 -19.09 -6.59 11.20
C LEU A 108 -17.93 -5.63 10.97
N MET A 109 -16.93 -6.03 10.19
CA MET A 109 -15.77 -5.19 9.88
C MET A 109 -16.16 -3.93 9.11
N ALA A 110 -17.11 -4.03 8.19
CA ALA A 110 -17.63 -2.86 7.47
C ALA A 110 -18.24 -1.82 8.42
N ILE A 111 -19.02 -2.26 9.41
CA ILE A 111 -19.56 -1.34 10.43
C ILE A 111 -18.43 -0.68 11.22
N VAL A 112 -17.43 -1.43 11.65
CA VAL A 112 -16.29 -0.91 12.41
C VAL A 112 -15.50 0.12 11.60
N PHE A 113 -15.18 -0.17 10.34
CA PHE A 113 -14.40 0.74 9.50
C PHE A 113 -15.21 1.98 9.07
N VAL A 114 -16.48 1.82 8.72
CA VAL A 114 -17.36 2.96 8.39
C VAL A 114 -17.52 3.88 9.60
N PHE A 115 -17.70 3.31 10.79
CA PHE A 115 -17.78 4.09 12.02
C PHE A 115 -16.48 4.82 12.32
N ASN A 116 -15.32 4.16 12.13
CA ASN A 116 -14.00 4.78 12.27
C ASN A 116 -13.82 5.95 11.28
N ALA A 117 -14.14 5.74 10.01
CA ALA A 117 -14.05 6.78 8.98
C ALA A 117 -14.97 7.95 9.29
N PHE A 118 -16.19 7.68 9.77
CA PHE A 118 -17.14 8.71 10.19
C PHE A 118 -16.56 9.57 11.32
N LEU A 119 -16.08 8.94 12.41
CA LEU A 119 -15.48 9.66 13.53
C LEU A 119 -14.25 10.47 13.12
N LEU A 120 -13.39 9.89 12.27
CA LEU A 120 -12.20 10.57 11.76
C LEU A 120 -12.60 11.83 10.96
N ASN A 121 -13.53 11.69 10.01
CA ASN A 121 -13.98 12.82 9.19
C ASN A 121 -14.65 13.91 10.03
N VAL A 122 -15.54 13.54 10.98
CA VAL A 122 -16.18 14.51 11.88
C VAL A 122 -15.15 15.26 12.71
N LYS A 123 -14.16 14.55 13.25
CA LYS A 123 -13.10 15.16 14.04
C LYS A 123 -12.21 16.11 13.24
N LEU A 124 -11.86 15.72 12.01
CA LEU A 124 -11.03 16.54 11.13
C LEU A 124 -11.80 17.79 10.65
N LEU A 125 -13.08 17.66 10.32
CA LEU A 125 -13.94 18.79 9.94
C LEU A 125 -14.16 19.78 11.11
N ALA A 126 -14.21 19.26 12.36
CA ALA A 126 -14.33 20.09 13.56
C ALA A 126 -13.00 20.71 14.02
N SER A 127 -11.87 20.26 13.48
CA SER A 127 -10.56 20.78 13.85
C SER A 127 -10.20 22.00 13.00
N GLN A 128 -9.31 22.84 13.54
CA GLN A 128 -8.73 23.97 12.79
C GLN A 128 -7.85 23.52 11.61
N TYR A 129 -7.54 22.24 11.54
CA TYR A 129 -6.71 21.59 10.54
C TYR A 129 -7.55 20.79 9.57
N ALA A 130 -8.58 21.41 8.99
CA ALA A 130 -9.37 20.75 7.96
C ALA A 130 -8.46 20.23 6.84
N PRO A 131 -8.54 18.94 6.49
CA PRO A 131 -7.71 18.40 5.43
C PRO A 131 -8.09 19.09 4.11
N GLY A 132 -7.06 19.52 3.39
CA GLY A 132 -7.22 20.00 2.02
C GLY A 132 -7.63 18.86 1.07
N ASP A 133 -7.82 19.21 -0.20
CA ASP A 133 -8.05 18.19 -1.23
C ASP A 133 -6.86 17.24 -1.33
N CYS A 134 -7.17 15.97 -1.53
CA CYS A 134 -6.15 14.97 -1.78
C CYS A 134 -5.45 15.24 -3.10
N ARG A 135 -4.23 14.77 -3.24
CA ARG A 135 -3.41 14.97 -4.44
C ARG A 135 -3.23 13.68 -5.19
N THR A 136 -3.34 13.74 -6.51
CA THR A 136 -3.00 12.62 -7.37
C THR A 136 -1.51 12.65 -7.62
N HIS A 137 -0.84 11.56 -7.28
CA HIS A 137 0.60 11.40 -7.45
C HIS A 137 0.90 10.78 -8.81
N HIS A 138 1.71 11.45 -9.58
CA HIS A 138 2.18 10.98 -10.87
C HIS A 138 3.67 10.70 -10.80
N ALA A 139 4.06 9.47 -11.14
CA ALA A 139 5.47 9.10 -11.31
C ALA A 139 5.96 9.51 -12.71
N PRO A 140 7.27 9.69 -12.89
CA PRO A 140 7.85 9.93 -14.21
C PRO A 140 7.52 8.81 -15.21
N SER A 141 7.21 9.17 -16.44
CA SER A 141 6.91 8.26 -17.56
C SER A 141 8.18 7.62 -18.12
N LEU A 142 8.93 6.92 -17.27
CA LEU A 142 10.11 6.19 -17.69
C LEU A 142 9.74 4.86 -18.34
N PRO A 143 10.55 4.33 -19.28
CA PRO A 143 10.30 3.01 -19.86
C PRO A 143 10.13 1.95 -18.78
N PRO A 144 9.30 0.91 -18.99
CA PRO A 144 9.18 -0.18 -18.04
C PRO A 144 10.55 -0.73 -17.64
N VAL A 145 10.71 -1.10 -16.36
CA VAL A 145 12.00 -1.56 -15.82
C VAL A 145 12.53 -2.76 -16.61
N GLU A 146 11.64 -3.66 -17.03
CA GLU A 146 11.99 -4.85 -17.83
C GLU A 146 12.57 -4.46 -19.21
N VAL A 147 12.04 -3.41 -19.84
CA VAL A 147 12.54 -2.92 -21.15
C VAL A 147 13.91 -2.27 -21.00
N SER A 148 14.09 -1.47 -19.94
CA SER A 148 15.39 -0.87 -19.63
C SER A 148 16.42 -1.93 -19.28
N ALA A 149 16.07 -2.91 -18.44
CA ALA A 149 16.92 -4.03 -18.08
C ALA A 149 17.30 -4.91 -19.29
N ALA A 150 16.35 -5.15 -20.20
CA ALA A 150 16.62 -5.90 -21.42
C ALA A 150 17.64 -5.18 -22.35
N ARG A 151 17.51 -3.86 -22.49
CA ARG A 151 18.51 -3.05 -23.26
C ARG A 151 19.89 -3.11 -22.61
N MET A 152 19.95 -2.89 -21.29
CA MET A 152 21.20 -3.00 -20.54
C MET A 152 21.82 -4.40 -20.65
N MET A 153 21.02 -5.44 -20.65
CA MET A 153 21.52 -6.80 -20.83
C MET A 153 22.13 -7.01 -22.22
N ASP A 154 21.50 -6.52 -23.28
CA ASP A 154 22.01 -6.63 -24.63
C ASP A 154 23.34 -5.86 -24.80
N GLU A 155 23.49 -4.71 -24.13
CA GLU A 155 24.74 -3.95 -24.07
C GLU A 155 25.81 -4.69 -23.22
N PHE A 156 25.41 -5.24 -22.10
CA PHE A 156 26.28 -6.00 -21.19
C PHE A 156 26.85 -7.25 -21.88
N LEU A 157 26.00 -8.00 -22.59
CA LEU A 157 26.42 -9.22 -23.29
C LEU A 157 27.37 -8.93 -24.48
N LYS A 158 27.27 -7.75 -25.09
CA LYS A 158 28.15 -7.29 -26.16
C LYS A 158 29.47 -6.73 -25.66
N SER A 159 29.56 -6.40 -24.37
CA SER A 159 30.78 -5.82 -23.79
C SER A 159 31.83 -6.90 -23.50
N ASP A 160 33.07 -6.65 -23.95
CA ASP A 160 34.22 -7.53 -23.63
C ASP A 160 34.63 -7.49 -22.14
N LYS A 161 34.18 -6.47 -21.41
CA LYS A 161 34.46 -6.30 -19.98
C LYS A 161 33.55 -7.13 -19.08
N THR A 162 32.54 -7.82 -19.63
CA THR A 162 31.59 -8.60 -18.83
C THR A 162 32.22 -9.92 -18.39
N PRO A 163 32.22 -10.23 -17.06
CA PRO A 163 32.76 -11.47 -16.56
C PRO A 163 32.06 -12.70 -17.20
N GLU A 164 32.87 -13.73 -17.53
CA GLU A 164 32.31 -14.95 -18.13
C GLU A 164 31.26 -15.65 -17.28
N ALA A 165 31.34 -15.52 -15.97
CA ALA A 165 30.33 -16.04 -15.04
C ALA A 165 28.94 -15.43 -15.28
N VAL A 166 28.88 -14.13 -15.62
CA VAL A 166 27.61 -13.44 -15.95
C VAL A 166 27.13 -13.84 -17.34
N LYS A 167 28.02 -14.03 -18.31
CA LYS A 167 27.67 -14.51 -19.66
C LYS A 167 27.09 -15.95 -19.64
N LYS A 168 27.48 -16.76 -18.65
CA LYS A 168 26.99 -18.13 -18.45
C LYS A 168 25.78 -18.22 -17.52
N ALA A 169 25.44 -17.13 -16.83
CA ALA A 169 24.29 -17.10 -15.93
C ALA A 169 22.95 -17.17 -16.69
N PRO A 170 21.90 -17.74 -16.10
CA PRO A 170 20.58 -17.77 -16.72
C PRO A 170 20.09 -16.37 -17.05
N ARG A 171 19.61 -16.18 -18.28
CA ARG A 171 19.17 -14.87 -18.79
C ARG A 171 18.14 -14.18 -17.89
N ALA A 172 17.23 -14.95 -17.30
CA ALA A 172 16.20 -14.42 -16.38
C ALA A 172 16.79 -13.89 -15.07
N ALA A 173 17.83 -14.51 -14.52
CA ALA A 173 18.50 -14.05 -13.30
C ALA A 173 19.26 -12.73 -13.55
N VAL A 174 19.95 -12.63 -14.70
CA VAL A 174 20.64 -11.40 -15.08
C VAL A 174 19.63 -10.26 -15.30
N LEU A 175 18.51 -10.56 -15.94
CA LEU A 175 17.43 -9.57 -16.13
C LEU A 175 16.84 -9.10 -14.79
N ALA A 176 16.57 -10.01 -13.87
CA ALA A 176 16.06 -9.65 -12.54
C ALA A 176 17.05 -8.76 -11.76
N LEU A 177 18.36 -9.09 -11.81
CA LEU A 177 19.40 -8.28 -11.19
C LEU A 177 19.51 -6.89 -11.82
N LEU A 178 19.47 -6.80 -13.16
CA LEU A 178 19.52 -5.52 -13.86
C LEU A 178 18.25 -4.69 -13.61
N ALA A 179 17.09 -5.33 -13.53
CA ALA A 179 15.83 -4.68 -13.19
C ALA A 179 15.87 -4.09 -11.76
N SER A 180 16.41 -4.85 -10.79
CA SER A 180 16.60 -4.33 -9.43
C SER A 180 17.55 -3.13 -9.40
N LYS A 181 18.68 -3.21 -10.09
CA LYS A 181 19.64 -2.09 -10.19
C LYS A 181 19.05 -0.88 -10.87
N GLU A 182 18.28 -1.06 -11.95
CA GLU A 182 17.62 0.05 -12.64
C GLU A 182 16.55 0.72 -11.78
N ASN A 183 15.85 -0.06 -10.96
CA ASN A 183 14.85 0.49 -10.04
C ASN A 183 15.48 1.31 -8.90
N GLU A 184 16.71 0.98 -8.51
CA GLU A 184 17.48 1.67 -7.47
C GLU A 184 18.51 2.66 -8.04
N ARG A 185 18.51 2.88 -9.36
CA ARG A 185 19.45 3.78 -10.00
C ARG A 185 19.28 5.21 -9.50
N TYR A 186 20.38 5.78 -9.03
CA TYR A 186 20.45 7.20 -8.67
C TYR A 186 20.84 8.05 -9.87
N GLU A 187 20.14 9.16 -10.04
CA GLU A 187 20.56 10.26 -10.91
C GLU A 187 21.30 11.28 -10.06
N VAL A 188 22.50 11.66 -10.49
CA VAL A 188 23.35 12.62 -9.80
C VAL A 188 23.33 13.93 -10.57
N VAL A 189 22.90 15.01 -9.91
CA VAL A 189 22.84 16.35 -10.51
C VAL A 189 23.90 17.23 -9.86
N ALA A 190 25.00 17.43 -10.58
CA ALA A 190 26.08 18.31 -10.13
C ALA A 190 25.63 19.79 -10.06
N PRO A 191 26.33 20.63 -9.29
CA PRO A 191 26.08 22.08 -9.23
C PRO A 191 26.02 22.71 -10.62
N GLY A 192 25.00 23.53 -10.85
CA GLY A 192 24.75 24.19 -12.14
C GLY A 192 24.23 23.29 -13.25
N LYS A 193 24.08 21.98 -13.04
CA LYS A 193 23.51 21.05 -14.03
C LYS A 193 22.00 20.96 -13.93
N THR A 194 21.41 20.58 -15.07
CA THR A 194 19.96 20.38 -15.20
C THR A 194 19.67 18.93 -15.57
N VAL A 195 18.63 18.38 -14.99
CA VAL A 195 18.08 17.06 -15.35
C VAL A 195 16.64 17.21 -15.78
N SER A 196 16.23 16.43 -16.79
CA SER A 196 14.84 16.39 -17.28
C SER A 196 14.24 15.03 -17.06
N LEU A 197 13.02 15.01 -16.54
CA LEU A 197 12.23 13.79 -16.29
C LEU A 197 10.92 13.88 -17.07
N PRO A 198 10.59 12.90 -17.92
CA PRO A 198 9.34 12.89 -18.68
C PRO A 198 8.15 12.53 -17.78
N PHE A 199 7.04 13.25 -17.94
CA PHE A 199 5.76 12.97 -17.30
C PHE A 199 4.63 12.91 -18.32
N SER A 200 3.70 11.98 -18.17
CA SER A 200 2.52 11.83 -19.07
C SER A 200 1.25 12.43 -18.45
N VAL A 201 1.36 13.55 -17.76
CA VAL A 201 0.23 14.16 -17.04
C VAL A 201 -0.56 15.06 -17.97
N SER A 202 -1.85 14.76 -18.16
CA SER A 202 -2.76 15.59 -18.95
C SER A 202 -3.38 16.76 -18.16
N ALA A 203 -3.15 16.82 -16.87
CA ALA A 203 -3.69 17.87 -16.01
C ALA A 203 -3.19 19.26 -16.41
N ARG A 204 -4.09 20.25 -16.40
CA ARG A 204 -3.79 21.61 -16.88
C ARG A 204 -2.80 22.36 -15.99
N GLU A 205 -2.78 22.09 -14.71
CA GLU A 205 -1.90 22.78 -13.75
C GLU A 205 -1.40 21.80 -12.69
N PRO A 206 -0.12 21.46 -12.66
CA PRO A 206 0.48 20.79 -11.52
C PRO A 206 0.51 21.76 -10.33
N VAL A 207 0.22 21.25 -9.15
CA VAL A 207 0.18 22.06 -7.92
C VAL A 207 1.53 22.05 -7.24
N GLU A 208 2.22 20.91 -7.27
CA GLU A 208 3.41 20.70 -6.44
C GLU A 208 4.29 19.57 -6.99
N VAL A 209 5.60 19.71 -6.82
CA VAL A 209 6.57 18.63 -7.02
C VAL A 209 7.03 18.14 -5.67
N ARG A 210 6.90 16.84 -5.41
CA ARG A 210 7.47 16.19 -4.23
C ARG A 210 8.74 15.47 -4.63
N VAL A 211 9.84 15.80 -3.96
CA VAL A 211 11.15 15.18 -4.20
C VAL A 211 11.73 14.70 -2.89
N ARG A 212 12.20 13.43 -2.88
CA ARG A 212 13.07 12.91 -1.84
C ARG A 212 14.48 12.87 -2.40
N PHE A 213 15.39 13.57 -1.79
CA PHE A 213 16.78 13.63 -2.24
C PHE A 213 17.75 13.20 -1.12
N SER A 214 18.93 12.77 -1.54
CA SER A 214 20.07 12.53 -0.66
C SER A 214 21.29 13.24 -1.23
N THR A 215 22.21 13.64 -0.35
CA THR A 215 23.50 14.18 -0.71
C THR A 215 24.59 13.11 -0.50
N LEU A 216 25.64 13.16 -1.31
CA LEU A 216 26.75 12.16 -1.26
C LEU A 216 27.48 12.16 0.09
N TYR A 217 27.46 13.25 0.76
CA TYR A 217 28.13 13.45 2.05
C TYR A 217 27.06 13.66 3.11
N ASN A 218 26.96 12.80 4.06
CA ASN A 218 26.00 12.77 5.18
C ASN A 218 26.04 14.04 6.08
N ILE A 219 26.33 15.19 5.49
CA ILE A 219 26.43 16.50 6.10
C ILE A 219 25.06 17.17 5.91
N LYS A 220 24.65 18.00 6.85
CA LYS A 220 23.44 18.83 6.83
C LYS A 220 23.48 19.87 5.70
N GLU A 221 23.59 19.40 4.48
CA GLU A 221 23.66 20.26 3.31
C GLU A 221 22.26 20.62 2.86
N SER A 222 22.10 21.86 2.48
CA SER A 222 20.83 22.42 2.06
C SER A 222 20.65 22.26 0.55
N LEU A 223 19.47 21.81 0.13
CA LEU A 223 19.07 21.81 -1.27
C LEU A 223 18.72 23.24 -1.69
N SER A 224 19.32 23.69 -2.78
CA SER A 224 18.94 24.90 -3.50
C SER A 224 18.79 24.57 -4.97
N GLY A 225 17.67 24.96 -5.57
CA GLY A 225 17.42 24.67 -6.98
C GLY A 225 16.05 25.12 -7.46
N GLU A 226 15.84 25.00 -8.75
CA GLU A 226 14.62 25.40 -9.43
C GLU A 226 13.99 24.21 -10.16
N PHE A 227 12.69 24.01 -9.91
CA PHE A 227 11.86 23.04 -10.63
C PHE A 227 11.01 23.79 -11.67
N ARG A 228 10.92 23.27 -12.88
CA ARG A 228 10.05 23.81 -13.93
C ARG A 228 9.24 22.72 -14.60
N TYR A 229 7.97 23.00 -14.83
CA TYR A 229 7.06 22.13 -15.55
C TYR A 229 5.96 22.97 -16.25
N ARG A 230 5.81 22.85 -17.56
CA ARG A 230 4.74 23.47 -18.37
C ARG A 230 4.52 24.97 -18.12
N GLY A 231 5.57 25.74 -18.01
CA GLY A 231 5.46 27.18 -17.73
C GLY A 231 5.18 27.56 -16.29
N CYS A 232 5.21 26.58 -15.40
CA CYS A 232 5.22 26.81 -13.96
C CYS A 232 6.62 26.57 -13.42
N ALA A 233 7.02 27.35 -12.42
CA ALA A 233 8.30 27.18 -11.72
C ALA A 233 8.11 27.23 -10.20
N GLY A 234 9.01 26.57 -9.50
CA GLY A 234 9.10 26.58 -8.05
C GLY A 234 10.56 26.55 -7.63
N THR A 235 10.94 27.40 -6.71
CA THR A 235 12.31 27.51 -6.20
C THR A 235 12.41 26.95 -4.80
N VAL A 236 13.54 26.33 -4.50
CA VAL A 236 13.94 25.86 -3.18
C VAL A 236 15.22 26.55 -2.79
N SER A 237 15.27 27.11 -1.60
CA SER A 237 16.47 27.76 -1.07
C SER A 237 16.80 27.19 0.30
N ASN A 238 18.02 26.66 0.44
CA ASN A 238 18.58 26.19 1.71
C ASN A 238 17.72 25.24 2.53
N SER A 239 17.02 24.29 1.86
CA SER A 239 16.22 23.31 2.59
C SER A 239 17.07 22.11 3.02
N THR A 240 17.01 21.76 4.29
CA THR A 240 17.68 20.58 4.89
C THR A 240 16.74 19.38 5.06
N GLN A 241 15.50 19.50 4.59
CA GLN A 241 14.50 18.41 4.69
C GLN A 241 14.76 17.34 3.64
N ALA A 242 14.79 16.07 4.04
CA ALA A 242 14.99 14.94 3.14
C ALA A 242 13.84 14.73 2.13
N VAL A 243 12.66 15.23 2.45
CA VAL A 243 11.49 15.22 1.57
C VAL A 243 10.98 16.64 1.44
N LEU A 244 10.93 17.13 0.21
CA LEU A 244 10.47 18.49 -0.10
C LEU A 244 9.23 18.44 -0.97
N SER A 245 8.30 19.32 -0.66
CA SER A 245 7.14 19.62 -1.48
C SER A 245 7.26 21.07 -1.97
N VAL A 246 7.45 21.23 -3.27
CA VAL A 246 7.69 22.52 -3.92
C VAL A 246 6.45 22.92 -4.71
N PRO A 247 5.74 23.99 -4.30
CA PRO A 247 4.61 24.50 -5.07
C PRO A 247 5.12 25.11 -6.39
N LEU A 248 4.45 24.79 -7.49
CA LEU A 248 4.72 25.34 -8.80
C LEU A 248 3.73 26.45 -9.11
N SER A 249 4.21 27.67 -9.32
CA SER A 249 3.41 28.82 -9.73
C SER A 249 3.68 29.17 -11.20
N ARG A 250 2.69 29.74 -11.87
CA ARG A 250 2.89 30.25 -13.24
C ARG A 250 3.94 31.35 -13.26
N VAL A 251 4.93 31.18 -14.12
CA VAL A 251 5.94 32.24 -14.36
C VAL A 251 5.34 33.24 -15.33
N ALA A 252 5.23 34.49 -14.92
CA ALA A 252 4.89 35.56 -15.82
C ALA A 252 6.00 35.69 -16.88
N SER A 253 5.62 35.83 -18.15
CA SER A 253 6.56 35.92 -19.29
C SER A 253 7.60 37.04 -19.19
N ALA A 254 7.45 37.96 -18.24
CA ALA A 254 8.40 39.06 -17.97
C ALA A 254 9.63 38.64 -17.13
N ASP A 255 9.57 37.53 -16.39
CA ASP A 255 10.66 37.08 -15.53
C ASP A 255 11.68 36.13 -16.22
N LEU A 256 11.55 35.95 -17.55
CA LEU A 256 12.44 35.13 -18.38
C LEU A 256 13.81 35.79 -18.64
N ARG A 257 14.40 36.47 -17.64
CA ARG A 257 15.76 37.05 -17.75
C ARG A 257 16.90 36.04 -17.56
N PHE A 258 16.60 34.76 -17.48
CA PHE A 258 17.65 33.75 -17.39
C PHE A 258 17.98 33.22 -18.79
N GLY A 259 19.12 33.70 -19.30
CA GLY A 259 19.73 33.16 -20.48
C GLY A 259 19.92 31.65 -20.40
N GLU A 260 19.73 30.96 -21.54
CA GLU A 260 20.09 29.56 -21.76
C GLU A 260 19.27 28.45 -21.12
N MET A 261 18.04 28.66 -20.71
CA MET A 261 17.13 27.53 -20.62
C MET A 261 16.38 27.33 -21.94
N PRO A 262 16.24 26.07 -22.45
CA PRO A 262 15.48 25.81 -23.65
C PRO A 262 14.09 26.40 -23.52
N SER A 263 13.59 27.02 -24.58
CA SER A 263 12.28 27.67 -24.62
C SER A 263 11.24 26.72 -24.04
N ILE A 264 10.49 27.18 -23.04
CA ILE A 264 9.46 26.38 -22.38
C ILE A 264 8.36 26.17 -23.42
N ASP A 265 8.45 25.07 -24.15
CA ASP A 265 7.35 24.60 -24.98
C ASP A 265 6.22 24.16 -24.05
N PRO A 266 5.04 24.79 -24.08
CA PRO A 266 3.90 24.38 -23.24
C PRO A 266 3.42 22.95 -23.54
N LYS A 267 3.93 22.34 -24.63
CA LYS A 267 3.72 20.93 -24.97
C LYS A 267 4.75 19.99 -24.34
N ASN A 268 5.84 20.54 -23.79
CA ASN A 268 6.89 19.70 -23.22
C ASN A 268 6.41 19.13 -21.88
N LEU A 269 6.27 17.82 -21.85
CA LEU A 269 5.80 17.04 -20.69
C LEU A 269 6.98 16.64 -19.78
N GLU A 270 8.03 17.44 -19.73
CA GLU A 270 9.22 17.20 -18.94
C GLU A 270 9.27 18.11 -17.73
N LEU A 271 9.52 17.50 -16.56
CA LEU A 271 9.90 18.20 -15.35
C LEU A 271 11.40 18.42 -15.38
N THR A 272 11.84 19.67 -15.38
CA THR A 272 13.25 20.02 -15.31
C THR A 272 13.61 20.44 -13.90
N PHE A 273 14.73 19.94 -13.38
CA PHE A 273 15.33 20.35 -12.15
C PHE A 273 16.74 20.87 -12.41
N ARG A 274 17.04 22.09 -11.93
CA ARG A 274 18.38 22.67 -11.96
C ARG A 274 18.89 22.76 -10.54
N ASN A 275 20.09 22.24 -10.31
CA ASN A 275 20.76 22.33 -9.02
C ASN A 275 21.53 23.67 -8.93
N ASP A 276 21.02 24.60 -8.13
CA ASP A 276 21.66 25.89 -7.86
C ASP A 276 22.49 25.88 -6.57
N GLY A 277 22.61 24.72 -5.93
CA GLY A 277 23.44 24.48 -4.75
C GLY A 277 24.91 24.27 -5.07
N ASN A 278 25.73 24.10 -4.05
CA ASN A 278 27.18 23.86 -4.17
C ASN A 278 27.55 22.38 -4.11
N THR A 279 26.60 21.48 -3.95
CA THR A 279 26.81 20.06 -3.72
C THR A 279 26.02 19.20 -4.70
N ASP A 280 26.51 17.99 -4.97
CA ASP A 280 25.82 17.03 -5.81
C ASP A 280 24.53 16.56 -5.13
N VAL A 281 23.42 16.63 -5.85
CA VAL A 281 22.12 16.13 -5.42
C VAL A 281 21.84 14.80 -6.09
N MET A 282 21.44 13.81 -5.30
CA MET A 282 21.09 12.49 -5.79
C MET A 282 19.63 12.18 -5.47
N PHE A 283 18.93 11.59 -6.43
CA PHE A 283 17.60 11.04 -6.25
C PHE A 283 17.38 9.87 -7.20
N ARG A 284 16.45 9.01 -6.88
CA ARG A 284 16.02 7.91 -7.76
C ARG A 284 14.82 8.40 -8.58
N PRO A 285 14.97 8.56 -9.91
CA PRO A 285 13.91 9.13 -10.75
C PRO A 285 12.56 8.42 -10.61
N ARG A 286 12.57 7.09 -10.45
CA ARG A 286 11.35 6.27 -10.38
C ARG A 286 10.63 6.30 -9.04
N ARG A 287 11.34 6.66 -7.95
CA ARG A 287 10.82 6.48 -6.59
C ARG A 287 10.77 7.77 -5.80
N ASP A 288 11.69 8.67 -6.07
CA ASP A 288 11.93 9.82 -5.22
C ASP A 288 11.36 11.13 -5.82
N VAL A 289 10.85 11.12 -7.07
CA VAL A 289 10.27 12.29 -7.73
C VAL A 289 8.84 12.02 -8.11
N GLU A 290 7.92 12.83 -7.60
CA GLU A 290 6.49 12.74 -7.88
C GLU A 290 5.94 14.12 -8.23
N LEU A 291 5.08 14.17 -9.24
CA LEU A 291 4.31 15.35 -9.60
C LEU A 291 2.91 15.22 -8.98
N LEU A 292 2.51 16.22 -8.21
CA LEU A 292 1.24 16.25 -7.50
C LEU A 292 0.26 17.16 -8.23
N THR A 293 -0.92 16.62 -8.55
CA THR A 293 -2.02 17.39 -9.12
C THR A 293 -3.22 17.38 -8.20
N PRO A 294 -4.13 18.38 -8.29
CA PRO A 294 -5.35 18.36 -7.52
C PRO A 294 -6.13 17.07 -7.75
N GLY A 295 -6.55 16.46 -6.67
CA GLY A 295 -7.36 15.24 -6.66
C GLY A 295 -8.73 15.48 -6.05
N ASP A 296 -9.33 14.43 -5.54
CA ASP A 296 -10.63 14.45 -4.92
C ASP A 296 -10.59 14.95 -3.47
N SER A 297 -11.75 15.25 -2.91
CA SER A 297 -11.87 15.64 -1.51
C SER A 297 -11.38 14.54 -0.56
N PHE A 298 -10.84 14.92 0.59
CA PHE A 298 -10.39 13.99 1.62
C PHE A 298 -11.47 12.99 2.04
N VAL A 299 -12.74 13.44 2.13
CA VAL A 299 -13.88 12.57 2.50
C VAL A 299 -14.08 11.46 1.47
N ALA A 300 -14.05 11.78 0.18
CA ALA A 300 -14.18 10.79 -0.89
C ALA A 300 -13.00 9.80 -0.85
N ASN A 301 -11.79 10.29 -0.62
CA ASN A 301 -10.58 9.47 -0.52
C ASN A 301 -10.61 8.56 0.72
N SER A 302 -11.07 9.06 1.87
CA SER A 302 -11.24 8.26 3.08
C SER A 302 -12.27 7.15 2.92
N ALA A 303 -13.35 7.40 2.16
CA ALA A 303 -14.33 6.37 1.82
C ALA A 303 -13.71 5.25 0.94
N ARG A 304 -12.86 5.61 -0.04
CA ARG A 304 -12.12 4.65 -0.88
C ARG A 304 -11.13 3.83 -0.06
N ALA A 305 -10.33 4.48 0.78
CA ALA A 305 -9.43 3.79 1.71
C ALA A 305 -10.18 2.83 2.64
N THR A 306 -11.36 3.25 3.12
CA THR A 306 -12.23 2.41 3.94
C THR A 306 -12.73 1.18 3.18
N ALA A 307 -13.11 1.32 1.90
CA ALA A 307 -13.54 0.20 1.08
C ALA A 307 -12.41 -0.82 0.87
N GLU A 308 -11.18 -0.37 0.62
CA GLU A 308 -10.02 -1.24 0.49
C GLU A 308 -9.67 -1.95 1.81
N THR A 309 -9.76 -1.26 2.94
CA THR A 309 -9.52 -1.89 4.26
C THR A 309 -10.59 -2.94 4.60
N ILE A 310 -11.85 -2.71 4.20
CA ILE A 310 -12.93 -3.71 4.33
C ILE A 310 -12.64 -4.94 3.44
N ALA A 311 -12.19 -4.71 2.20
CA ALA A 311 -11.86 -5.79 1.27
C ALA A 311 -10.77 -6.71 1.85
N LEU A 312 -9.73 -6.11 2.39
CA LEU A 312 -8.65 -6.85 3.04
C LEU A 312 -9.10 -7.60 4.29
N ALA A 313 -9.90 -6.97 5.16
CA ALA A 313 -10.48 -7.67 6.31
C ALA A 313 -11.34 -8.86 5.87
N GLY A 314 -12.04 -8.73 4.74
CA GLY A 314 -12.80 -9.82 4.11
C GLY A 314 -11.93 -10.97 3.62
N LEU A 315 -10.79 -10.65 3.02
CA LEU A 315 -9.79 -11.65 2.61
C LEU A 315 -9.23 -12.41 3.82
N LEU A 316 -8.83 -11.68 4.86
CA LEU A 316 -8.34 -12.28 6.11
C LEU A 316 -9.39 -13.17 6.78
N ALA A 317 -10.68 -12.75 6.74
CA ALA A 317 -11.78 -13.56 7.25
C ALA A 317 -11.94 -14.88 6.47
N ALA A 318 -11.86 -14.84 5.14
CA ALA A 318 -11.97 -16.04 4.30
C ALA A 318 -10.81 -17.01 4.56
N PHE A 319 -9.59 -16.47 4.66
CA PHE A 319 -8.40 -17.24 5.00
C PHE A 319 -8.52 -17.88 6.39
N GLY A 320 -8.93 -17.12 7.41
CA GLY A 320 -9.13 -17.64 8.76
C GLY A 320 -10.22 -18.73 8.83
N LEU A 321 -11.29 -18.61 8.06
CA LEU A 321 -12.31 -19.65 7.94
C LEU A 321 -11.75 -20.94 7.32
N PHE A 322 -10.89 -20.82 6.31
CA PHE A 322 -10.18 -21.98 5.74
C PHE A 322 -9.29 -22.65 6.81
N LEU A 323 -8.49 -21.88 7.54
CA LEU A 323 -7.66 -22.42 8.63
C LEU A 323 -8.53 -23.11 9.72
N SER A 324 -9.66 -22.50 10.09
CA SER A 324 -10.61 -23.06 11.06
C SER A 324 -11.25 -24.38 10.62
N ALA A 325 -11.48 -24.53 9.31
CA ALA A 325 -11.97 -25.79 8.75
C ALA A 325 -10.89 -26.89 8.77
N ALA A 326 -9.63 -26.51 8.51
CA ALA A 326 -8.52 -27.44 8.39
C ALA A 326 -7.90 -27.84 9.73
N LEU A 327 -7.73 -26.90 10.66
CA LEU A 327 -6.92 -27.03 11.87
C LEU A 327 -7.77 -26.89 13.15
N SER A 328 -7.19 -27.27 14.29
CA SER A 328 -7.77 -26.95 15.60
C SER A 328 -7.61 -25.45 15.90
N ARG A 329 -8.46 -24.92 16.78
CA ARG A 329 -8.47 -23.48 17.10
C ARG A 329 -7.12 -22.91 17.50
N PRO A 330 -6.36 -23.50 18.44
CA PRO A 330 -5.06 -22.94 18.82
C PRO A 330 -4.04 -22.98 17.68
N VAL A 331 -4.05 -24.05 16.87
CA VAL A 331 -3.14 -24.18 15.71
C VAL A 331 -3.52 -23.20 14.61
N ALA A 332 -4.80 -23.01 14.33
CA ALA A 332 -5.27 -22.04 13.35
C ALA A 332 -4.87 -20.62 13.74
N LEU A 333 -5.03 -20.24 15.02
CA LEU A 333 -4.62 -18.94 15.55
C LEU A 333 -3.10 -18.77 15.52
N PHE A 334 -2.34 -19.81 15.85
CA PHE A 334 -0.88 -19.78 15.79
C PHE A 334 -0.38 -19.56 14.36
N VAL A 335 -0.87 -20.35 13.40
CA VAL A 335 -0.51 -20.20 11.98
C VAL A 335 -0.88 -18.82 11.47
N ALA A 336 -2.06 -18.32 11.81
CA ALA A 336 -2.51 -16.99 11.44
C ALA A 336 -1.62 -15.88 12.03
N ALA A 337 -1.22 -16.02 13.31
CA ALA A 337 -0.33 -15.07 13.97
C ALA A 337 1.09 -15.08 13.37
N VAL A 338 1.64 -16.26 13.07
CA VAL A 338 2.95 -16.40 12.41
C VAL A 338 2.92 -15.78 11.01
N LEU A 339 1.87 -16.03 10.23
CA LEU A 339 1.74 -15.42 8.91
C LEU A 339 1.59 -13.90 8.98
N LEU A 340 0.84 -13.39 9.95
CA LEU A 340 0.72 -11.95 10.17
C LEU A 340 2.06 -11.33 10.60
N ALA A 341 2.79 -11.97 11.50
CA ALA A 341 4.13 -11.52 11.92
C ALA A 341 5.13 -11.57 10.75
N ALA A 342 5.15 -12.67 10.01
CA ALA A 342 5.96 -12.79 8.79
C ALA A 342 5.62 -11.69 7.77
N SER A 343 4.34 -11.34 7.67
CA SER A 343 3.86 -10.25 6.85
C SER A 343 4.48 -8.91 7.22
N LEU A 344 4.57 -8.58 8.47
CA LEU A 344 5.16 -7.32 8.93
C LEU A 344 6.67 -7.23 8.67
N MET A 345 7.35 -8.39 8.55
CA MET A 345 8.79 -8.48 8.33
C MET A 345 9.18 -8.70 6.85
N ALA A 346 8.22 -9.11 6.01
CA ALA A 346 8.49 -9.55 4.64
C ALA A 346 8.91 -8.46 3.64
N PRO A 347 8.53 -7.16 3.75
CA PRO A 347 8.97 -6.15 2.80
C PRO A 347 10.48 -6.11 2.62
N ASP A 348 11.22 -6.27 3.70
CA ASP A 348 12.68 -6.25 3.68
C ASP A 348 13.29 -7.62 3.34
N ALA A 349 12.61 -8.71 3.69
CA ALA A 349 13.11 -10.07 3.45
C ALA A 349 13.00 -10.49 1.97
N VAL A 350 11.91 -10.09 1.28
CA VAL A 350 11.67 -10.47 -0.13
C VAL A 350 12.67 -9.78 -1.07
N SER A 351 13.15 -8.59 -0.73
CA SER A 351 14.17 -7.89 -1.51
C SER A 351 15.58 -8.53 -1.43
N GLN A 352 15.79 -9.43 -0.47
CA GLN A 352 17.09 -10.04 -0.19
C GLN A 352 17.25 -11.48 -0.72
N PHE A 353 16.18 -12.08 -1.31
CA PHE A 353 16.31 -13.45 -1.83
C PHE A 353 17.08 -13.46 -3.15
N PRO A 354 18.26 -14.14 -3.19
CA PRO A 354 18.98 -14.32 -4.42
C PRO A 354 18.34 -15.43 -5.28
N ASP A 355 18.31 -15.18 -6.55
CA ASP A 355 18.17 -16.09 -7.69
C ASP A 355 17.20 -17.30 -7.59
N GLU A 356 16.04 -17.16 -8.21
CA GLU A 356 15.08 -18.26 -8.50
C GLU A 356 15.74 -19.45 -9.26
N PHE A 357 16.91 -19.28 -9.83
CA PHE A 357 17.50 -20.23 -10.78
C PHE A 357 18.29 -21.36 -10.15
N ASN A 358 18.96 -21.13 -9.03
CA ASN A 358 19.69 -22.18 -8.30
C ASN A 358 18.93 -22.68 -7.07
N ALA A 359 17.66 -22.26 -6.92
CA ALA A 359 16.86 -22.63 -5.78
C ALA A 359 16.55 -24.11 -5.77
N THR A 360 16.89 -24.78 -4.69
CA THR A 360 16.47 -26.14 -4.37
C THR A 360 14.93 -26.23 -4.29
N PHE A 361 14.37 -27.42 -4.34
CA PHE A 361 12.92 -27.61 -4.23
C PHE A 361 12.33 -26.91 -2.97
N GLY A 362 13.07 -26.95 -1.85
CA GLY A 362 12.68 -26.27 -0.61
C GLY A 362 12.65 -24.75 -0.75
N GLU A 363 13.61 -24.15 -1.44
CA GLU A 363 13.69 -22.71 -1.69
C GLU A 363 12.58 -22.26 -2.67
N ARG A 364 12.26 -23.05 -3.69
CA ARG A 364 11.11 -22.78 -4.60
C ARG A 364 9.78 -22.83 -3.86
N ALA A 365 9.61 -23.77 -2.95
CA ALA A 365 8.44 -23.82 -2.08
C ALA A 365 8.40 -22.61 -1.14
N GLY A 366 9.54 -22.20 -0.59
CA GLY A 366 9.70 -20.98 0.22
C GLY A 366 9.35 -19.71 -0.57
N LEU A 367 9.80 -19.59 -1.81
CA LEU A 367 9.46 -18.48 -2.70
C LEU A 367 7.96 -18.44 -3.04
N ALA A 368 7.32 -19.60 -3.28
CA ALA A 368 5.88 -19.65 -3.50
C ALA A 368 5.10 -19.21 -2.25
N VAL A 369 5.50 -19.69 -1.07
CA VAL A 369 4.94 -19.23 0.22
C VAL A 369 5.20 -17.75 0.42
N SER A 370 6.42 -17.26 0.14
CA SER A 370 6.77 -15.84 0.23
C SER A 370 5.89 -14.98 -0.68
N ARG A 371 5.61 -15.39 -1.92
CA ARG A 371 4.68 -14.67 -2.83
C ARG A 371 3.27 -14.60 -2.27
N ILE A 372 2.77 -15.69 -1.69
CA ILE A 372 1.47 -15.70 -1.02
C ILE A 372 1.51 -14.76 0.20
N VAL A 373 2.54 -14.86 1.01
CA VAL A 373 2.76 -14.00 2.16
C VAL A 373 2.85 -12.54 1.71
N THR A 374 3.64 -12.20 0.70
CA THR A 374 3.76 -10.83 0.17
C THR A 374 2.40 -10.29 -0.30
N ARG A 375 1.54 -11.12 -0.87
CA ARG A 375 0.18 -10.72 -1.23
C ARG A 375 -0.65 -10.30 -0.03
N PHE A 376 -0.48 -10.99 1.10
CA PHE A 376 -1.09 -10.59 2.37
C PHE A 376 -0.40 -9.37 3.00
N THR A 377 0.92 -9.21 2.78
CA THR A 377 1.72 -8.13 3.35
C THR A 377 1.56 -6.81 2.63
N SER A 378 1.15 -6.82 1.36
CA SER A 378 0.89 -5.58 0.60
C SER A 378 -0.07 -4.63 1.33
N ALA A 379 -0.89 -5.18 2.20
CA ALA A 379 -1.79 -4.46 3.08
C ALA A 379 -1.11 -3.67 4.20
N PHE A 380 0.05 -4.11 4.61
CA PHE A 380 0.83 -3.48 5.68
C PHE A 380 2.04 -2.74 5.12
N SER A 381 2.25 -2.75 3.79
CA SER A 381 3.32 -2.03 3.11
C SER A 381 3.08 -0.52 3.09
N GLU A 382 4.09 0.24 2.68
CA GLU A 382 3.99 1.70 2.49
C GLU A 382 2.89 2.12 1.50
N MET A 383 2.42 1.21 0.64
CA MET A 383 1.29 1.40 -0.29
C MET A 383 -0.06 0.95 0.31
N SER A 384 -0.16 0.75 1.63
CA SER A 384 -1.43 0.41 2.26
C SER A 384 -2.44 1.56 2.10
N PRO A 385 -3.75 1.28 2.05
CA PRO A 385 -4.80 2.30 1.99
C PRO A 385 -4.65 3.35 3.10
N VAL A 386 -4.18 2.94 4.26
CA VAL A 386 -3.90 3.82 5.41
C VAL A 386 -2.75 4.77 5.11
N SER A 387 -1.67 4.29 4.51
CA SER A 387 -0.52 5.11 4.14
C SER A 387 -0.87 6.11 3.04
N ASN A 388 -1.63 5.67 2.02
CA ASN A 388 -2.10 6.55 0.95
C ASN A 388 -2.99 7.68 1.50
N LEU A 389 -3.93 7.33 2.40
CA LEU A 389 -4.79 8.33 3.04
C LEU A 389 -3.98 9.31 3.92
N ALA A 390 -3.03 8.80 4.69
CA ALA A 390 -2.19 9.61 5.58
C ALA A 390 -1.27 10.58 4.82
N SER A 391 -0.72 10.14 3.68
CA SER A 391 0.11 10.98 2.82
C SER A 391 -0.69 11.95 1.94
N GLY A 392 -2.03 11.94 2.01
CA GLY A 392 -2.90 12.74 1.15
C GLY A 392 -2.95 12.27 -0.31
N ARG A 393 -2.48 11.05 -0.59
CA ARG A 393 -2.52 10.46 -1.94
C ARG A 393 -3.94 10.08 -2.32
N ALA A 394 -4.40 10.55 -3.48
CA ALA A 394 -5.69 10.17 -4.01
C ALA A 394 -5.68 8.71 -4.48
N ILE A 395 -6.61 7.92 -3.96
CA ILE A 395 -6.82 6.52 -4.36
C ILE A 395 -7.76 6.52 -5.57
N SER A 396 -7.39 5.88 -6.66
CA SER A 396 -8.22 5.83 -7.86
C SER A 396 -9.38 4.85 -7.70
N MET A 397 -10.54 5.13 -8.32
CA MET A 397 -11.68 4.20 -8.32
C MET A 397 -11.34 2.87 -9.02
N ALA A 398 -10.45 2.90 -10.02
CA ALA A 398 -9.99 1.69 -10.70
C ALA A 398 -9.17 0.79 -9.76
N GLU A 399 -8.34 1.38 -8.91
CA GLU A 399 -7.55 0.69 -7.88
C GLU A 399 -8.48 0.03 -6.85
N VAL A 400 -9.45 0.79 -6.31
CA VAL A 400 -10.47 0.27 -5.39
C VAL A 400 -11.25 -0.89 -6.01
N ALA A 401 -11.71 -0.73 -7.25
CA ALA A 401 -12.46 -1.78 -7.94
C ALA A 401 -11.62 -3.05 -8.15
N LYS A 402 -10.35 -2.90 -8.54
CA LYS A 402 -9.42 -4.02 -8.71
C LYS A 402 -9.17 -4.75 -7.38
N THR A 403 -8.89 -4.00 -6.31
CA THR A 403 -8.66 -4.55 -4.97
C THR A 403 -9.93 -5.22 -4.43
N ALA A 404 -11.08 -4.56 -4.53
CA ALA A 404 -12.35 -5.13 -4.10
C ALA A 404 -12.70 -6.42 -4.88
N PHE A 405 -12.48 -6.45 -6.19
CA PHE A 405 -12.73 -7.67 -6.98
C PHE A 405 -11.78 -8.80 -6.59
N SER A 406 -10.49 -8.53 -6.43
CA SER A 406 -9.50 -9.52 -6.01
C SER A 406 -9.80 -10.04 -4.59
N ASP A 407 -10.00 -9.14 -3.63
CA ASP A 407 -9.92 -9.43 -2.19
C ASP A 407 -11.29 -9.67 -1.54
N LEU A 408 -12.41 -9.33 -2.21
CA LEU A 408 -13.76 -9.70 -1.77
C LEU A 408 -14.42 -10.79 -2.63
N VAL A 409 -13.95 -11.03 -3.87
CA VAL A 409 -14.61 -11.99 -4.75
C VAL A 409 -13.68 -13.16 -5.05
N VAL A 410 -12.57 -12.95 -5.74
CA VAL A 410 -11.75 -14.02 -6.30
C VAL A 410 -11.08 -14.85 -5.20
N LEU A 411 -10.28 -14.22 -4.36
CA LEU A 411 -9.50 -14.90 -3.32
C LEU A 411 -10.41 -15.49 -2.22
N PRO A 412 -11.41 -14.76 -1.69
CA PRO A 412 -12.34 -15.35 -0.74
C PRO A 412 -13.12 -16.54 -1.30
N ALA A 413 -13.57 -16.47 -2.56
CA ALA A 413 -14.27 -17.61 -3.18
C ALA A 413 -13.38 -18.86 -3.22
N ALA A 414 -12.10 -18.72 -3.54
CA ALA A 414 -11.13 -19.82 -3.51
C ALA A 414 -10.96 -20.41 -2.10
N PHE A 415 -10.72 -19.54 -1.08
CA PHE A 415 -10.57 -20.00 0.31
C PHE A 415 -11.85 -20.65 0.87
N LEU A 416 -13.02 -20.09 0.56
CA LEU A 416 -14.30 -20.67 1.00
C LEU A 416 -14.59 -22.01 0.30
N ALA A 417 -14.20 -22.17 -0.97
CA ALA A 417 -14.30 -23.44 -1.67
C ALA A 417 -13.37 -24.49 -1.04
N LEU A 418 -12.13 -24.12 -0.72
CA LEU A 418 -11.19 -24.99 0.01
C LEU A 418 -11.73 -25.36 1.40
N ALA A 419 -12.26 -24.38 2.14
CA ALA A 419 -12.89 -24.63 3.45
C ALA A 419 -14.05 -25.62 3.31
N ALA A 420 -14.93 -25.43 2.32
CA ALA A 420 -16.06 -26.32 2.06
C ALA A 420 -15.62 -27.74 1.68
N PHE A 421 -14.54 -27.87 0.90
CA PHE A 421 -13.95 -29.14 0.55
C PHE A 421 -13.44 -29.91 1.78
N VAL A 422 -12.68 -29.19 2.65
CA VAL A 422 -12.15 -29.77 3.89
C VAL A 422 -13.27 -30.19 4.84
N LEU A 423 -14.31 -29.34 5.00
CA LEU A 423 -15.48 -29.66 5.83
C LEU A 423 -16.21 -30.90 5.35
N ARG A 424 -16.37 -31.09 4.03
CA ARG A 424 -17.01 -32.32 3.45
C ARG A 424 -16.20 -33.59 3.69
N ARG A 425 -14.87 -33.49 3.75
CA ARG A 425 -14.00 -34.65 4.00
C ARG A 425 -13.99 -35.09 5.48
N LYS A 426 -14.32 -34.16 6.39
CA LYS A 426 -14.30 -34.39 7.85
C LYS A 426 -15.71 -34.69 8.41
N ALA A 427 -16.76 -34.51 7.63
CA ALA A 427 -18.14 -34.90 7.94
C ALA A 427 -18.42 -36.36 7.57
#